data_a96a2eedd10d775f2d816ff0583beaea
#
_entry.id   a96a2eedd10d775f2d816ff0583beaea
#
_cell.length_a   1.000
_cell.length_b   1.000
_cell.length_c   1.000
_cell.angle_alpha   90.00
_cell.angle_beta   90.00
_cell.angle_gamma   90.00
#
_symmetry.space_group_name_H-M   'P 1'
#
loop_
_entity.id
_entity.type
_entity.pdbx_description
1 polymer ?
#
loop_
_entity_poly.entity_id
_entity_poly.type
_entity_poly.pdbx_seq_one_letter_code
_entity_poly.pdbx_strand_id
1 'polypeptide(L)'
;NTKIDESSWVSSGVIIHEGTEIGLRAIIHPGVVIGADGFGFSETKDSTWVKIPQMGRVVIGDDVEVGANTTIDRGTLSDTVIGNGVKLDNLIQIGHNVIIGEHTAIVAQTGISGSTEIGKRCKIGGQVGMVGHLKITDDTTITARTTVTKDIKDSGMYSGNLFSHQKASEWQKNAASFRKLNKLQKLVSLI
;
A
#
# COMPACT_ATOMS: atom_id res chain seq x y z
N ASN A 1 -12.66 -11.81 -20.47
CA ASN A 1 -12.17 -10.48 -20.89
C ASN A 1 -10.85 -10.07 -20.20
N THR A 2 -10.06 -11.02 -19.66
CA THR A 2 -8.72 -10.77 -19.15
C THR A 2 -7.74 -10.70 -20.32
N LYS A 3 -6.82 -9.73 -20.31
CA LYS A 3 -5.76 -9.58 -21.31
C LYS A 3 -4.41 -9.70 -20.63
N ILE A 4 -3.56 -10.58 -21.13
CA ILE A 4 -2.19 -10.77 -20.67
C ILE A 4 -1.30 -10.79 -21.88
N ASP A 5 -0.25 -9.95 -21.91
CA ASP A 5 0.70 -9.96 -23.01
C ASP A 5 1.50 -11.27 -23.04
N GLU A 6 1.76 -11.79 -24.23
CA GLU A 6 2.42 -13.08 -24.44
C GLU A 6 3.88 -13.13 -23.91
N SER A 7 4.53 -11.98 -23.77
CA SER A 7 5.89 -11.87 -23.20
C SER A 7 5.92 -11.91 -21.67
N SER A 8 4.75 -11.95 -21.01
CA SER A 8 4.66 -11.93 -19.56
C SER A 8 4.68 -13.33 -18.97
N TRP A 9 5.29 -13.44 -17.79
CA TRP A 9 5.43 -14.69 -17.04
C TRP A 9 4.44 -14.73 -15.87
N VAL A 10 3.56 -15.73 -15.88
CA VAL A 10 2.61 -15.97 -14.78
C VAL A 10 2.89 -17.32 -14.16
N SER A 11 3.24 -17.31 -12.86
CA SER A 11 3.60 -18.53 -12.11
C SER A 11 2.37 -19.35 -11.74
N SER A 12 2.60 -20.58 -11.28
CA SER A 12 1.54 -21.45 -10.78
C SER A 12 0.83 -20.88 -9.55
N GLY A 13 -0.47 -21.15 -9.41
CA GLY A 13 -1.29 -20.70 -8.29
C GLY A 13 -1.64 -19.22 -8.29
N VAL A 14 -1.38 -18.48 -9.37
CA VAL A 14 -1.83 -17.10 -9.56
C VAL A 14 -3.32 -17.09 -9.91
N ILE A 15 -4.09 -16.20 -9.30
CA ILE A 15 -5.51 -15.98 -9.57
C ILE A 15 -5.68 -14.60 -10.21
N ILE A 16 -6.24 -14.55 -11.41
CA ILE A 16 -6.51 -13.30 -12.13
C ILE A 16 -7.98 -13.23 -12.45
N HIS A 17 -8.65 -12.24 -11.88
CA HIS A 17 -10.08 -12.01 -12.11
C HIS A 17 -10.34 -11.33 -13.45
N GLU A 18 -11.60 -11.42 -13.91
CA GLU A 18 -12.05 -10.84 -15.17
C GLU A 18 -11.81 -9.32 -15.26
N GLY A 19 -11.56 -8.85 -16.45
CA GLY A 19 -11.30 -7.44 -16.75
C GLY A 19 -9.86 -6.99 -16.50
N THR A 20 -9.04 -7.78 -15.83
CA THR A 20 -7.62 -7.45 -15.59
C THR A 20 -6.86 -7.34 -16.91
N GLU A 21 -6.01 -6.31 -17.04
CA GLU A 21 -5.08 -6.14 -18.14
C GLU A 21 -3.64 -6.15 -17.59
N ILE A 22 -2.74 -6.94 -18.21
CA ILE A 22 -1.32 -7.06 -17.86
C ILE A 22 -0.50 -6.78 -19.11
N GLY A 23 0.38 -5.78 -19.03
CA GLY A 23 1.27 -5.31 -20.08
C GLY A 23 2.42 -6.26 -20.41
N LEU A 24 3.42 -5.75 -21.11
CA LEU A 24 4.58 -6.49 -21.63
C LEU A 24 5.54 -6.90 -20.50
N ARG A 25 6.15 -8.08 -20.62
CA ARG A 25 7.25 -8.54 -19.77
C ARG A 25 6.99 -8.48 -18.25
N ALA A 26 5.72 -8.56 -17.86
CA ALA A 26 5.38 -8.64 -16.44
C ALA A 26 5.78 -10.00 -15.87
N ILE A 27 6.17 -10.01 -14.59
CA ILE A 27 6.49 -11.23 -13.85
C ILE A 27 5.55 -11.32 -12.64
N ILE A 28 4.70 -12.34 -12.62
CA ILE A 28 3.71 -12.56 -11.57
C ILE A 28 4.07 -13.83 -10.81
N HIS A 29 4.48 -13.67 -9.55
CA HIS A 29 4.97 -14.77 -8.71
C HIS A 29 3.84 -15.62 -8.10
N PRO A 30 4.15 -16.81 -7.54
CA PRO A 30 3.12 -17.74 -7.04
C PRO A 30 2.20 -17.13 -5.98
N GLY A 31 0.92 -17.51 -6.03
CA GLY A 31 -0.08 -17.13 -5.03
C GLY A 31 -0.57 -15.68 -5.11
N VAL A 32 -0.15 -14.92 -6.11
CA VAL A 32 -0.67 -13.55 -6.36
C VAL A 32 -2.15 -13.61 -6.73
N VAL A 33 -2.95 -12.69 -6.19
CA VAL A 33 -4.37 -12.52 -6.54
C VAL A 33 -4.57 -11.13 -7.10
N ILE A 34 -5.08 -11.03 -8.32
CA ILE A 34 -5.30 -9.76 -9.03
C ILE A 34 -6.77 -9.62 -9.41
N GLY A 35 -7.37 -8.50 -9.02
CA GLY A 35 -8.72 -8.12 -9.44
C GLY A 35 -9.84 -8.69 -8.57
N ALA A 36 -9.53 -9.21 -7.38
CA ALA A 36 -10.56 -9.52 -6.39
C ALA A 36 -11.28 -8.23 -5.93
N ASP A 37 -12.50 -8.37 -5.43
CA ASP A 37 -13.25 -7.23 -4.90
C ASP A 37 -12.50 -6.53 -3.77
N GLY A 38 -12.42 -5.22 -3.82
CA GLY A 38 -11.96 -4.39 -2.72
C GLY A 38 -12.92 -4.44 -1.52
N PHE A 39 -12.43 -4.01 -0.37
CA PHE A 39 -13.21 -3.89 0.86
C PHE A 39 -14.13 -2.66 0.77
N GLY A 40 -15.27 -2.83 0.09
CA GLY A 40 -16.30 -1.79 -0.09
C GLY A 40 -17.59 -2.17 0.61
N PHE A 41 -17.93 -1.49 1.70
CA PHE A 41 -19.16 -1.68 2.45
C PHE A 41 -19.70 -0.34 2.94
N SER A 42 -21.02 -0.25 3.06
CA SER A 42 -21.72 0.87 3.68
C SER A 42 -22.43 0.39 4.95
N GLU A 43 -22.31 1.13 6.03
CA GLU A 43 -23.03 0.84 7.27
C GLU A 43 -24.48 1.33 7.15
N THR A 44 -25.41 0.48 7.52
CA THR A 44 -26.84 0.83 7.62
C THR A 44 -27.14 1.52 8.95
N LYS A 45 -28.36 2.03 9.09
CA LYS A 45 -28.82 2.63 10.36
C LYS A 45 -28.84 1.65 11.53
N ASP A 46 -28.95 0.35 11.24
CA ASP A 46 -28.97 -0.74 12.23
C ASP A 46 -27.58 -1.33 12.47
N SER A 47 -26.52 -0.62 12.10
CA SER A 47 -25.10 -1.03 12.23
C SER A 47 -24.80 -2.38 11.57
N THR A 48 -25.45 -2.69 10.46
CA THR A 48 -25.11 -3.81 9.59
C THR A 48 -24.40 -3.34 8.32
N TRP A 49 -23.68 -4.25 7.66
CA TRP A 49 -22.87 -3.93 6.50
C TRP A 49 -23.54 -4.36 5.20
N VAL A 50 -23.67 -3.44 4.26
CA VAL A 50 -24.13 -3.71 2.90
C VAL A 50 -22.96 -3.57 1.95
N LYS A 51 -22.73 -4.61 1.12
CA LYS A 51 -21.66 -4.61 0.15
C LYS A 51 -21.88 -3.56 -0.94
N ILE A 52 -20.83 -2.81 -1.25
CA ILE A 52 -20.75 -1.93 -2.42
C ILE A 52 -20.14 -2.73 -3.57
N PRO A 53 -20.83 -2.91 -4.70
CA PRO A 53 -20.28 -3.62 -5.86
C PRO A 53 -18.97 -2.97 -6.34
N GLN A 54 -18.01 -3.82 -6.70
CA GLN A 54 -16.72 -3.40 -7.24
C GLN A 54 -16.71 -3.66 -8.76
N MET A 55 -16.88 -2.60 -9.55
CA MET A 55 -17.14 -2.66 -10.99
C MET A 55 -15.93 -2.32 -11.85
N GLY A 56 -14.90 -1.70 -11.24
CA GLY A 56 -13.65 -1.39 -11.89
C GLY A 56 -12.80 -2.64 -12.11
N ARG A 57 -11.59 -2.48 -12.58
CA ARG A 57 -10.65 -3.55 -12.90
C ARG A 57 -9.25 -3.21 -12.37
N VAL A 58 -8.28 -4.09 -12.66
CA VAL A 58 -6.86 -3.84 -12.43
C VAL A 58 -6.15 -3.68 -13.77
N VAL A 59 -5.33 -2.66 -13.89
CA VAL A 59 -4.46 -2.42 -15.05
C VAL A 59 -3.00 -2.43 -14.59
N ILE A 60 -2.21 -3.35 -15.12
CA ILE A 60 -0.77 -3.50 -14.82
C ILE A 60 0.00 -3.13 -16.08
N GLY A 61 0.94 -2.21 -15.95
CA GLY A 61 1.80 -1.75 -17.04
C GLY A 61 2.89 -2.74 -17.41
N ASP A 62 3.82 -2.27 -18.23
CA ASP A 62 4.95 -3.05 -18.73
C ASP A 62 6.05 -3.19 -17.67
N ASP A 63 6.85 -4.27 -17.76
CA ASP A 63 8.01 -4.52 -16.90
C ASP A 63 7.71 -4.53 -15.40
N VAL A 64 6.46 -4.80 -15.02
CA VAL A 64 6.04 -4.90 -13.61
C VAL A 64 6.42 -6.26 -13.05
N GLU A 65 6.86 -6.28 -11.80
CA GLU A 65 7.06 -7.53 -11.06
C GLU A 65 6.21 -7.53 -9.79
N VAL A 66 5.46 -8.62 -9.57
CA VAL A 66 4.57 -8.78 -8.41
C VAL A 66 5.00 -10.02 -7.63
N GLY A 67 5.51 -9.79 -6.42
CA GLY A 67 6.00 -10.80 -5.51
C GLY A 67 4.92 -11.74 -4.96
N ALA A 68 5.35 -12.87 -4.44
CA ALA A 68 4.47 -13.96 -4.02
C ALA A 68 3.44 -13.55 -2.96
N ASN A 69 2.21 -14.06 -3.10
CA ASN A 69 1.08 -13.79 -2.20
C ASN A 69 0.71 -12.30 -2.05
N THR A 70 1.09 -11.45 -2.97
CA THR A 70 0.62 -10.07 -3.06
C THR A 70 -0.80 -10.06 -3.62
N THR A 71 -1.64 -9.19 -3.09
CA THR A 71 -3.04 -9.03 -3.51
C THR A 71 -3.28 -7.62 -4.04
N ILE A 72 -3.96 -7.52 -5.18
CA ILE A 72 -4.28 -6.25 -5.85
C ILE A 72 -5.78 -6.24 -6.11
N ASP A 73 -6.51 -5.44 -5.35
CA ASP A 73 -7.96 -5.34 -5.46
C ASP A 73 -8.36 -4.52 -6.69
N ARG A 74 -9.50 -4.88 -7.28
CA ARG A 74 -10.12 -4.10 -8.35
C ARG A 74 -10.65 -2.76 -7.83
N GLY A 75 -10.77 -1.79 -8.70
CA GLY A 75 -11.39 -0.53 -8.34
C GLY A 75 -12.92 -0.63 -8.16
N THR A 76 -13.48 0.32 -7.45
CA THR A 76 -14.94 0.37 -7.24
C THR A 76 -15.68 0.77 -8.53
N LEU A 77 -15.34 1.89 -9.13
CA LEU A 77 -15.88 2.37 -10.42
C LEU A 77 -14.75 2.60 -11.44
N SER A 78 -13.68 3.29 -11.02
CA SER A 78 -12.47 3.46 -11.80
C SER A 78 -11.48 2.32 -11.51
N ASP A 79 -10.40 2.25 -12.26
CA ASP A 79 -9.43 1.16 -12.18
C ASP A 79 -8.46 1.32 -10.98
N THR A 80 -7.89 0.22 -10.53
CA THR A 80 -6.63 0.15 -9.76
C THR A 80 -5.50 0.05 -10.79
N VAL A 81 -4.49 0.91 -10.71
CA VAL A 81 -3.47 1.05 -11.75
C VAL A 81 -2.06 0.88 -11.17
N ILE A 82 -1.30 -0.04 -11.76
CA ILE A 82 0.12 -0.26 -11.47
C ILE A 82 0.94 0.20 -12.69
N GLY A 83 1.70 1.27 -12.53
CA GLY A 83 2.49 1.88 -13.60
C GLY A 83 3.66 1.01 -14.08
N ASN A 84 4.25 1.39 -15.22
CA ASN A 84 5.37 0.67 -15.82
C ASN A 84 6.56 0.56 -14.88
N GLY A 85 7.24 -0.58 -14.90
CA GLY A 85 8.47 -0.81 -14.14
C GLY A 85 8.31 -0.89 -12.62
N VAL A 86 7.09 -0.88 -12.09
CA VAL A 86 6.80 -1.03 -10.66
C VAL A 86 7.29 -2.39 -10.16
N LYS A 87 7.87 -2.41 -8.97
CA LYS A 87 8.32 -3.63 -8.29
C LYS A 87 7.59 -3.76 -6.95
N LEU A 88 6.78 -4.79 -6.83
CA LEU A 88 6.07 -5.16 -5.61
C LEU A 88 6.71 -6.43 -5.05
N ASP A 89 7.18 -6.37 -3.82
CA ASP A 89 7.70 -7.52 -3.10
C ASP A 89 6.55 -8.42 -2.59
N ASN A 90 6.84 -9.37 -1.74
CA ASN A 90 5.89 -10.38 -1.28
C ASN A 90 4.90 -9.83 -0.23
N LEU A 91 3.71 -10.43 -0.16
CA LEU A 91 2.71 -10.17 0.89
C LEU A 91 2.27 -8.69 0.97
N ILE A 92 2.20 -8.00 -0.14
CA ILE A 92 1.70 -6.63 -0.22
C ILE A 92 0.18 -6.66 -0.43
N GLN A 93 -0.55 -5.74 0.23
CA GLN A 93 -1.96 -5.48 -0.03
C GLN A 93 -2.12 -4.14 -0.75
N ILE A 94 -2.64 -4.17 -1.96
CA ILE A 94 -3.04 -2.99 -2.74
C ILE A 94 -4.57 -2.91 -2.72
N GLY A 95 -5.11 -1.90 -2.06
CA GLY A 95 -6.55 -1.66 -1.97
C GLY A 95 -7.16 -1.14 -3.28
N HIS A 96 -8.47 -1.12 -3.34
CA HIS A 96 -9.24 -0.66 -4.51
C HIS A 96 -8.88 0.78 -4.91
N ASN A 97 -8.88 1.07 -6.21
CA ASN A 97 -8.61 2.40 -6.77
C ASN A 97 -7.23 2.99 -6.43
N VAL A 98 -6.28 2.19 -5.96
CA VAL A 98 -4.91 2.64 -5.75
C VAL A 98 -4.23 2.87 -7.10
N ILE A 99 -3.47 3.95 -7.20
CA ILE A 99 -2.63 4.27 -8.37
C ILE A 99 -1.17 4.28 -7.92
N ILE A 100 -0.32 3.49 -8.57
CA ILE A 100 1.12 3.48 -8.32
C ILE A 100 1.85 3.95 -9.56
N GLY A 101 2.60 5.04 -9.44
CA GLY A 101 3.40 5.65 -10.49
C GLY A 101 4.59 4.79 -10.91
N GLU A 102 5.07 5.04 -12.12
CA GLU A 102 6.13 4.29 -12.79
C GLU A 102 7.41 4.17 -11.94
N HIS A 103 8.08 3.02 -12.05
CA HIS A 103 9.37 2.75 -11.41
C HIS A 103 9.38 2.86 -9.87
N THR A 104 8.21 2.79 -9.24
CA THR A 104 8.08 2.73 -7.78
C THR A 104 8.36 1.31 -7.29
N ALA A 105 9.10 1.20 -6.19
CA ALA A 105 9.42 -0.06 -5.54
C ALA A 105 8.81 -0.12 -4.13
N ILE A 106 8.14 -1.22 -3.80
CA ILE A 106 7.45 -1.43 -2.53
C ILE A 106 7.91 -2.75 -1.93
N VAL A 107 8.43 -2.69 -0.70
CA VAL A 107 8.99 -3.83 0.02
C VAL A 107 7.89 -4.57 0.81
N ALA A 108 8.15 -5.81 1.13
CA ALA A 108 7.22 -6.80 1.65
C ALA A 108 6.35 -6.33 2.83
N GLN A 109 5.15 -6.91 2.92
CA GLN A 109 4.18 -6.70 3.99
C GLN A 109 3.66 -5.27 4.12
N THR A 110 3.77 -4.46 3.08
CA THR A 110 3.20 -3.11 3.02
C THR A 110 1.72 -3.20 2.69
N GLY A 111 0.91 -2.41 3.41
CA GLY A 111 -0.53 -2.28 3.17
C GLY A 111 -0.88 -0.87 2.70
N ILE A 112 -1.55 -0.77 1.55
CA ILE A 112 -1.99 0.48 0.96
C ILE A 112 -3.50 0.47 0.87
N SER A 113 -4.15 1.33 1.65
CA SER A 113 -5.61 1.44 1.65
C SER A 113 -6.14 2.12 0.39
N GLY A 114 -7.42 1.88 0.10
CA GLY A 114 -8.06 2.30 -1.15
C GLY A 114 -7.92 3.79 -1.49
N SER A 115 -7.95 4.08 -2.78
CA SER A 115 -7.89 5.44 -3.35
C SER A 115 -6.62 6.23 -3.02
N THR A 116 -5.53 5.56 -2.65
CA THR A 116 -4.22 6.18 -2.45
C THR A 116 -3.49 6.30 -3.79
N GLU A 117 -2.92 7.47 -4.07
CA GLU A 117 -2.10 7.75 -5.24
C GLU A 117 -0.63 7.86 -4.82
N ILE A 118 0.22 6.98 -5.32
CA ILE A 118 1.68 7.01 -5.09
C ILE A 118 2.35 7.46 -6.38
N GLY A 119 3.20 8.47 -6.28
CA GLY A 119 3.95 9.03 -7.40
C GLY A 119 4.98 8.06 -7.99
N LYS A 120 5.76 8.56 -8.94
CA LYS A 120 6.81 7.81 -9.65
C LYS A 120 8.09 7.73 -8.82
N ARG A 121 8.87 6.68 -9.05
CA ARG A 121 10.22 6.49 -8.48
C ARG A 121 10.27 6.53 -6.95
N CYS A 122 9.14 6.25 -6.32
CA CYS A 122 9.07 6.14 -4.87
C CYS A 122 9.73 4.85 -4.37
N LYS A 123 10.23 4.87 -3.15
CA LYS A 123 10.82 3.71 -2.46
C LYS A 123 10.11 3.52 -1.13
N ILE A 124 9.27 2.50 -1.05
CA ILE A 124 8.46 2.24 0.14
C ILE A 124 9.03 1.05 0.88
N GLY A 125 9.49 1.28 2.11
CA GLY A 125 10.07 0.26 2.99
C GLY A 125 9.05 -0.80 3.42
N GLY A 126 9.56 -1.93 3.94
CA GLY A 126 8.69 -3.04 4.38
C GLY A 126 7.81 -2.68 5.57
N GLN A 127 6.64 -3.32 5.64
CA GLN A 127 5.66 -3.14 6.72
C GLN A 127 5.16 -1.68 6.87
N VAL A 128 5.18 -0.90 5.81
CA VAL A 128 4.56 0.43 5.78
C VAL A 128 3.05 0.26 5.71
N GLY A 129 2.32 1.06 6.49
CA GLY A 129 0.87 1.15 6.41
C GLY A 129 0.44 2.54 5.93
N MET A 130 -0.44 2.59 4.95
CA MET A 130 -1.01 3.85 4.44
C MET A 130 -2.51 3.86 4.61
N VAL A 131 -3.06 4.91 5.25
CA VAL A 131 -4.51 5.11 5.25
C VAL A 131 -5.00 5.49 3.85
N GLY A 132 -6.30 5.36 3.60
CA GLY A 132 -6.89 5.63 2.28
C GLY A 132 -6.87 7.11 1.87
N HIS A 133 -7.06 7.33 0.56
CA HIS A 133 -7.23 8.66 -0.05
C HIS A 133 -6.03 9.60 0.09
N LEU A 134 -4.82 9.06 0.20
CA LEU A 134 -3.60 9.85 0.28
C LEU A 134 -2.99 10.12 -1.10
N LYS A 135 -2.22 11.21 -1.17
CA LYS A 135 -1.36 11.54 -2.30
C LYS A 135 0.10 11.62 -1.84
N ILE A 136 0.94 10.79 -2.45
CA ILE A 136 2.38 10.74 -2.21
C ILE A 136 3.09 11.24 -3.47
N THR A 137 3.84 12.31 -3.34
CA THR A 137 4.56 12.89 -4.47
C THR A 137 5.67 11.99 -5.00
N ASP A 138 6.12 12.24 -6.22
CA ASP A 138 7.24 11.56 -6.87
C ASP A 138 8.51 11.59 -6.02
N ASP A 139 9.43 10.66 -6.25
CA ASP A 139 10.77 10.60 -5.65
C ASP A 139 10.77 10.57 -4.11
N THR A 140 9.69 10.05 -3.52
CA THR A 140 9.54 9.92 -2.07
C THR A 140 10.11 8.59 -1.58
N THR A 141 10.89 8.64 -0.50
CA THR A 141 11.36 7.43 0.22
C THR A 141 10.65 7.34 1.57
N ILE A 142 10.00 6.22 1.85
CA ILE A 142 9.35 5.96 3.15
C ILE A 142 10.07 4.80 3.82
N THR A 143 10.60 5.02 5.04
CA THR A 143 11.34 3.97 5.76
C THR A 143 10.40 2.88 6.30
N ALA A 144 10.95 1.70 6.56
CA ALA A 144 10.18 0.55 7.03
C ALA A 144 9.37 0.84 8.30
N ARG A 145 8.18 0.20 8.42
CA ARG A 145 7.26 0.28 9.57
C ARG A 145 6.72 1.68 9.84
N THR A 146 6.74 2.56 8.85
CA THR A 146 6.15 3.89 8.95
C THR A 146 4.64 3.79 8.73
N THR A 147 3.85 4.50 9.53
CA THR A 147 2.42 4.70 9.28
C THR A 147 2.21 6.07 8.64
N VAL A 148 1.68 6.09 7.42
CA VAL A 148 1.39 7.32 6.68
C VAL A 148 -0.08 7.65 6.83
N THR A 149 -0.39 8.79 7.45
CA THR A 149 -1.76 9.21 7.77
C THR A 149 -2.19 10.51 7.11
N LYS A 150 -1.33 11.11 6.29
CA LYS A 150 -1.59 12.35 5.54
C LYS A 150 -0.74 12.41 4.27
N ASP A 151 -1.15 13.27 3.34
CA ASP A 151 -0.42 13.51 2.10
C ASP A 151 1.06 13.86 2.32
N ILE A 152 1.90 13.39 1.40
CA ILE A 152 3.30 13.79 1.29
C ILE A 152 3.44 14.64 0.02
N LYS A 153 3.61 15.95 0.20
CA LYS A 153 3.61 16.92 -0.90
C LYS A 153 5.01 17.24 -1.44
N ASP A 154 6.02 17.04 -0.61
CA ASP A 154 7.40 17.33 -0.97
C ASP A 154 8.19 16.02 -1.07
N SER A 155 9.05 15.87 -2.07
CA SER A 155 9.96 14.73 -2.21
C SER A 155 10.94 14.68 -1.06
N GLY A 156 11.37 13.48 -0.67
CA GLY A 156 12.32 13.32 0.43
C GLY A 156 12.20 11.99 1.15
N MET A 157 12.89 11.87 2.28
CA MET A 157 12.86 10.67 3.11
C MET A 157 11.98 10.90 4.35
N TYR A 158 11.01 10.01 4.55
CA TYR A 158 10.03 10.07 5.64
C TYR A 158 10.13 8.84 6.54
N SER A 159 10.06 9.06 7.84
CA SER A 159 10.09 8.02 8.87
C SER A 159 8.99 8.26 9.89
N GLY A 160 8.29 7.21 10.28
CA GLY A 160 7.22 7.26 11.28
C GLY A 160 7.43 6.30 12.46
N ASN A 161 8.62 5.68 12.56
CA ASN A 161 8.99 4.86 13.69
C ASN A 161 9.57 5.72 14.82
N LEU A 162 8.93 5.67 16.00
CA LEU A 162 9.33 6.48 17.15
C LEU A 162 10.71 6.09 17.72
N PHE A 163 11.13 4.83 17.59
CA PHE A 163 12.39 4.37 18.18
C PHE A 163 13.04 3.28 17.33
N SER A 164 14.36 3.36 17.16
CA SER A 164 15.18 2.24 16.71
C SER A 164 15.13 1.10 17.74
N HIS A 165 15.60 -0.10 17.38
CA HIS A 165 15.68 -1.21 18.32
C HIS A 165 16.55 -0.84 19.54
N GLN A 166 16.11 -1.22 20.73
CA GLN A 166 16.76 -0.95 22.02
C GLN A 166 16.66 -2.21 22.87
N LYS A 167 17.47 -2.28 23.93
CA LYS A 167 17.25 -3.29 24.95
C LYS A 167 15.84 -3.13 25.52
N ALA A 168 15.15 -4.23 25.80
CA ALA A 168 13.75 -4.20 26.25
C ALA A 168 13.55 -3.32 27.49
N SER A 169 14.50 -3.32 28.43
CA SER A 169 14.46 -2.48 29.64
C SER A 169 14.55 -0.98 29.35
N GLU A 170 15.32 -0.58 28.33
CA GLU A 170 15.43 0.81 27.88
C GLU A 170 14.17 1.25 27.14
N TRP A 171 13.67 0.37 26.24
CA TRP A 171 12.44 0.62 25.51
C TRP A 171 11.25 0.85 26.47
N GLN A 172 11.12 0.00 27.52
CA GLN A 172 10.06 0.12 28.51
C GLN A 172 10.14 1.46 29.30
N LYS A 173 11.34 1.90 29.68
CA LYS A 173 11.56 3.21 30.30
C LYS A 173 11.17 4.36 29.40
N ASN A 174 11.60 4.32 28.12
CA ASN A 174 11.30 5.36 27.15
C ASN A 174 9.80 5.42 26.83
N ALA A 175 9.15 4.27 26.68
CA ALA A 175 7.69 4.19 26.46
C ALA A 175 6.90 4.74 27.67
N ALA A 176 7.35 4.46 28.91
CA ALA A 176 6.72 5.02 30.11
C ALA A 176 6.91 6.53 30.22
N SER A 177 8.07 7.05 29.83
CA SER A 177 8.36 8.49 29.78
C SER A 177 7.52 9.20 28.72
N PHE A 178 7.40 8.60 27.53
CA PHE A 178 6.55 9.13 26.46
C PHE A 178 5.08 9.30 26.89
N ARG A 179 4.51 8.34 27.61
CA ARG A 179 3.15 8.44 28.17
C ARG A 179 2.96 9.61 29.14
N LYS A 180 4.05 10.12 29.74
CA LYS A 180 4.01 11.23 30.70
C LYS A 180 4.29 12.60 30.06
N LEU A 181 4.59 12.68 28.76
CA LEU A 181 4.96 13.91 28.06
C LEU A 181 3.91 15.01 28.24
N ASN A 182 2.63 14.70 28.13
CA ASN A 182 1.54 15.68 28.35
C ASN A 182 1.52 16.27 29.76
N LYS A 183 1.95 15.51 30.77
CA LYS A 183 2.06 16.02 32.16
C LYS A 183 3.26 16.94 32.30
N LEU A 184 4.39 16.62 31.67
CA LEU A 184 5.60 17.43 31.65
C LEU A 184 5.34 18.76 30.94
N GLN A 185 4.67 18.74 29.82
CA GLN A 185 4.32 19.95 29.05
C GLN A 185 3.44 20.92 29.87
N LYS A 186 2.46 20.41 30.64
CA LYS A 186 1.63 21.22 31.55
C LYS A 186 2.43 21.79 32.71
N LEU A 187 3.45 21.11 33.21
CA LEU A 187 4.32 21.62 34.28
C LEU A 187 5.23 22.76 33.77
N VAL A 188 5.76 22.62 32.56
CA VAL A 188 6.63 23.64 31.94
C VAL A 188 5.83 24.89 31.53
N SER A 189 4.57 24.77 31.17
CA SER A 189 3.71 25.93 30.80
C SER A 189 3.20 26.73 32.00
N LEU A 190 3.53 26.28 33.25
CA LEU A 190 3.20 26.99 34.51
C LEU A 190 4.39 27.77 35.07
N ILE A 191 5.56 27.73 34.42
CA ILE A 191 6.77 28.49 34.71
C ILE A 191 6.89 29.65 33.70
#